data_e458cd37aacfb7ace6f59ee1ddd7ed9f
#
_entry.id   e458cd37aacfb7ace6f59ee1ddd7ed9f
#
_cell.length_a   1.000
_cell.length_b   1.000
_cell.length_c   1.000
_cell.angle_alpha   90.00
_cell.angle_beta   90.00
_cell.angle_gamma   90.00
#
_symmetry.space_group_name_H-M   'P 1'
#
loop_
_entity.id
_entity.type
_entity.pdbx_description
1 polymer ?
#
loop_
_entity_poly.entity_id
_entity_poly.type
_entity_poly.pdbx_seq_one_letter_code
_entity_poly.pdbx_strand_id
1 'polypeptide(L)'
;MEKRTLGSGGPEVSAIGMGCMSMTGGYSERPDREEMISLIRTGVERGVTFFDTAEIYGPYANEELVGEALAPFKNEVVIATKFGWDIDPAERKPSGKVTSRPEVIKEVVEGSLQRLGVDALDLYYQHRVDPDVPIEDVAGAVKELVDAGKVKHFGMSEAAAGTIRRAHAVLPIAAVQSEYSLWWRRPEEEVLDVCEELGIGFVPFSPLGKGFLTGTINASTSFESGNDIRSTIPRFTPEAMQNNQAVVDLLAGIAERKGATPGQIALAWLLAQKPWIVPIPGTRKLHRLEENLAAAAVELSPAELDEIEAAAAKITVEGGRYNEAGERMTNL
;
A
#
# COMPACT_ATOMS: atom_id res chain seq x y z
N MET A 1 -3.25 -8.25 18.08
CA MET A 1 -3.10 -6.89 17.49
C MET A 1 -4.48 -6.23 17.48
N GLU A 2 -4.55 -4.92 17.73
CA GLU A 2 -5.77 -4.12 17.57
C GLU A 2 -6.35 -4.28 16.16
N LYS A 3 -7.67 -4.23 16.05
CA LYS A 3 -8.37 -4.32 14.78
C LYS A 3 -8.94 -2.97 14.37
N ARG A 4 -9.03 -2.73 13.07
CA ARG A 4 -9.61 -1.53 12.45
C ARG A 4 -10.55 -1.92 11.33
N THR A 5 -11.59 -1.13 11.11
CA THR A 5 -12.52 -1.34 10.00
C THR A 5 -12.12 -0.43 8.84
N LEU A 6 -11.98 -1.00 7.66
CA LEU A 6 -11.73 -0.23 6.43
C LEU A 6 -13.05 0.40 5.96
N GLY A 7 -13.29 1.62 6.45
CA GLY A 7 -14.52 2.36 6.17
C GLY A 7 -15.75 1.80 6.86
N SER A 8 -16.89 2.45 6.68
CA SER A 8 -18.15 2.13 7.36
C SER A 8 -18.81 0.82 6.89
N GLY A 9 -18.42 0.31 5.73
CA GLY A 9 -18.98 -0.93 5.13
C GLY A 9 -17.92 -1.93 4.69
N GLY A 10 -16.65 -1.69 5.03
CA GLY A 10 -15.53 -2.54 4.65
C GLY A 10 -15.19 -3.62 5.67
N PRO A 11 -14.16 -4.42 5.38
CA PRO A 11 -13.74 -5.51 6.25
C PRO A 11 -13.03 -4.99 7.51
N GLU A 12 -13.19 -5.75 8.61
CA GLU A 12 -12.37 -5.61 9.81
C GLU A 12 -11.03 -6.31 9.63
N VAL A 13 -9.94 -5.58 9.86
CA VAL A 13 -8.57 -6.05 9.63
C VAL A 13 -7.64 -5.70 10.80
N SER A 14 -6.46 -6.30 10.87
CA SER A 14 -5.42 -5.88 11.81
C SER A 14 -5.00 -4.43 11.56
N ALA A 15 -4.66 -3.68 12.60
CA ALA A 15 -4.28 -2.26 12.52
C ALA A 15 -3.08 -1.99 11.59
N ILE A 16 -2.24 -3.00 11.38
CA ILE A 16 -1.16 -3.01 10.39
C ILE A 16 -1.37 -4.21 9.49
N GLY A 17 -1.41 -3.99 8.17
CA GLY A 17 -1.43 -5.04 7.17
C GLY A 17 -0.02 -5.35 6.65
N MET A 18 0.07 -6.26 5.68
CA MET A 18 1.31 -6.67 5.05
C MET A 18 1.28 -6.43 3.55
N GLY A 19 2.13 -5.52 3.06
CA GLY A 19 2.35 -5.31 1.63
C GLY A 19 3.27 -6.40 1.07
N CYS A 20 2.79 -7.14 0.06
CA CYS A 20 3.51 -8.30 -0.48
C CYS A 20 4.35 -7.99 -1.73
N MET A 21 4.29 -6.77 -2.29
CA MET A 21 4.93 -6.41 -3.55
C MET A 21 6.41 -6.83 -3.62
N SER A 22 7.19 -6.54 -2.58
CA SER A 22 8.63 -6.80 -2.56
C SER A 22 9.00 -8.30 -2.55
N MET A 23 8.04 -9.18 -2.32
CA MET A 23 8.28 -10.63 -2.21
C MET A 23 8.51 -11.31 -3.56
N THR A 24 8.28 -10.63 -4.66
CA THR A 24 8.54 -11.13 -6.02
C THR A 24 9.46 -10.23 -6.85
N GLY A 25 10.06 -9.21 -6.23
CA GLY A 25 11.01 -8.29 -6.88
C GLY A 25 10.80 -6.82 -6.50
N GLY A 26 11.38 -5.94 -7.30
CA GLY A 26 11.22 -4.48 -7.17
C GLY A 26 12.23 -3.80 -6.23
N TYR A 27 12.87 -4.53 -5.33
CA TYR A 27 13.88 -4.04 -4.39
C TYR A 27 15.08 -5.01 -4.38
N SER A 28 15.96 -4.95 -5.37
CA SER A 28 17.05 -5.89 -5.60
C SER A 28 16.61 -7.28 -6.09
N GLU A 29 17.47 -8.28 -6.00
CA GLU A 29 17.21 -9.66 -6.45
C GLU A 29 15.89 -10.22 -5.87
N ARG A 30 15.27 -11.11 -6.65
CA ARG A 30 14.07 -11.83 -6.22
C ARG A 30 14.42 -12.72 -5.02
N PRO A 31 13.68 -12.62 -3.91
CA PRO A 31 13.91 -13.46 -2.75
C PRO A 31 13.50 -14.92 -3.02
N ASP A 32 13.98 -15.83 -2.14
CA ASP A 32 13.55 -17.21 -2.15
C ASP A 32 12.05 -17.33 -1.89
N ARG A 33 11.39 -18.17 -2.68
CA ARG A 33 9.92 -18.31 -2.64
C ARG A 33 9.42 -18.94 -1.37
N GLU A 34 10.07 -19.99 -0.89
CA GLU A 34 9.67 -20.70 0.33
C GLU A 34 9.89 -19.85 1.58
N GLU A 35 10.96 -19.04 1.59
CA GLU A 35 11.17 -18.04 2.66
C GLU A 35 10.02 -17.03 2.69
N MET A 36 9.54 -16.56 1.55
CA MET A 36 8.43 -15.61 1.48
C MET A 36 7.10 -16.23 1.91
N ILE A 37 6.82 -17.49 1.52
CA ILE A 37 5.66 -18.24 2.00
C ILE A 37 5.71 -18.36 3.53
N SER A 38 6.85 -18.75 4.07
CA SER A 38 7.05 -18.86 5.53
C SER A 38 6.84 -17.51 6.22
N LEU A 39 7.34 -16.43 5.65
CA LEU A 39 7.20 -15.08 6.19
C LEU A 39 5.73 -14.62 6.23
N ILE A 40 4.96 -14.87 5.16
CA ILE A 40 3.52 -14.56 5.11
C ILE A 40 2.77 -15.33 6.19
N ARG A 41 3.03 -16.64 6.32
CA ARG A 41 2.41 -17.49 7.34
C ARG A 41 2.75 -17.04 8.75
N THR A 42 4.01 -16.69 8.99
CA THR A 42 4.41 -16.08 10.27
C THR A 42 3.67 -14.76 10.53
N GLY A 43 3.40 -13.94 9.49
CA GLY A 43 2.55 -12.77 9.61
C GLY A 43 1.16 -13.10 10.17
N VAL A 44 0.52 -14.15 9.66
CA VAL A 44 -0.78 -14.63 10.18
C VAL A 44 -0.65 -15.06 11.65
N GLU A 45 0.36 -15.86 11.99
CA GLU A 45 0.64 -16.31 13.36
C GLU A 45 0.89 -15.14 14.33
N ARG A 46 1.44 -14.02 13.86
CA ARG A 46 1.63 -12.77 14.60
C ARG A 46 0.38 -11.87 14.64
N GLY A 47 -0.72 -12.32 14.04
CA GLY A 47 -2.03 -11.64 14.06
C GLY A 47 -2.26 -10.63 12.95
N VAL A 48 -1.50 -10.70 11.84
CA VAL A 48 -1.83 -9.98 10.61
C VAL A 48 -3.03 -10.63 9.94
N THR A 49 -4.05 -9.85 9.66
CA THR A 49 -5.25 -10.32 8.95
C THR A 49 -5.51 -9.59 7.65
N PHE A 50 -4.61 -8.72 7.21
CA PHE A 50 -4.72 -7.94 5.97
C PHE A 50 -3.47 -8.08 5.12
N PHE A 51 -3.62 -8.65 3.91
CA PHE A 51 -2.52 -8.89 2.96
C PHE A 51 -2.84 -8.22 1.64
N ASP A 52 -1.88 -7.43 1.12
CA ASP A 52 -2.04 -6.64 -0.10
C ASP A 52 -1.10 -7.13 -1.20
N THR A 53 -1.68 -7.48 -2.33
CA THR A 53 -0.99 -7.88 -3.56
C THR A 53 -1.55 -7.14 -4.79
N ALA A 54 -1.14 -7.50 -5.99
CA ALA A 54 -1.68 -7.03 -7.27
C ALA A 54 -1.28 -7.96 -8.41
N GLU A 55 -2.09 -8.00 -9.48
CA GLU A 55 -1.80 -8.77 -10.70
C GLU A 55 -0.47 -8.38 -11.35
N ILE A 56 -0.09 -7.09 -11.28
CA ILE A 56 1.16 -6.58 -11.88
C ILE A 56 2.41 -6.97 -11.10
N TYR A 57 2.29 -7.41 -9.86
CA TYR A 57 3.47 -7.72 -9.06
C TYR A 57 4.13 -9.03 -9.51
N GLY A 58 5.34 -8.91 -10.13
CA GLY A 58 6.11 -9.99 -10.70
C GLY A 58 5.50 -10.71 -11.90
N PRO A 59 4.82 -10.12 -12.86
CA PRO A 59 3.38 -10.16 -13.10
C PRO A 59 2.79 -11.54 -12.80
N TYR A 60 1.68 -11.52 -12.07
CA TYR A 60 0.93 -12.67 -11.55
C TYR A 60 1.65 -13.50 -10.46
N ALA A 61 2.99 -13.55 -10.46
CA ALA A 61 3.75 -14.39 -9.54
C ALA A 61 3.53 -14.05 -8.05
N ASN A 62 3.16 -12.80 -7.76
CA ASN A 62 2.88 -12.38 -6.39
C ASN A 62 1.53 -12.90 -5.90
N GLU A 63 0.49 -12.85 -6.73
CA GLU A 63 -0.79 -13.46 -6.39
C GLU A 63 -0.68 -14.98 -6.21
N GLU A 64 0.10 -15.66 -7.08
CA GLU A 64 0.39 -17.10 -6.95
C GLU A 64 1.10 -17.41 -5.62
N LEU A 65 2.09 -16.58 -5.22
CA LEU A 65 2.81 -16.70 -3.95
C LEU A 65 1.88 -16.49 -2.74
N VAL A 66 1.10 -15.40 -2.76
CA VAL A 66 0.18 -15.04 -1.67
C VAL A 66 -0.93 -16.07 -1.54
N GLY A 67 -1.50 -16.53 -2.66
CA GLY A 67 -2.53 -17.57 -2.69
C GLY A 67 -2.06 -18.88 -2.06
N GLU A 68 -0.84 -19.34 -2.41
CA GLU A 68 -0.26 -20.55 -1.81
C GLU A 68 0.04 -20.37 -0.31
N ALA A 69 0.63 -19.22 0.05
CA ALA A 69 0.96 -18.95 1.45
C ALA A 69 -0.27 -18.92 2.34
N LEU A 70 -1.35 -18.27 1.87
CA LEU A 70 -2.58 -18.04 2.63
C LEU A 70 -3.64 -19.13 2.44
N ALA A 71 -3.42 -20.12 1.58
CA ALA A 71 -4.39 -21.21 1.37
C ALA A 71 -4.93 -21.84 2.66
N PRO A 72 -4.11 -22.08 3.72
CA PRO A 72 -4.61 -22.61 4.99
C PRO A 72 -5.47 -21.61 5.79
N PHE A 73 -5.38 -20.31 5.50
CA PHE A 73 -5.92 -19.23 6.32
C PHE A 73 -6.94 -18.34 5.56
N LYS A 74 -7.32 -18.71 4.33
CA LYS A 74 -8.14 -17.89 3.43
C LYS A 74 -9.49 -17.42 4.00
N ASN A 75 -10.01 -18.09 5.03
CA ASN A 75 -11.25 -17.70 5.71
C ASN A 75 -11.00 -16.86 6.97
N GLU A 76 -9.76 -16.64 7.35
CA GLU A 76 -9.35 -15.94 8.57
C GLU A 76 -8.71 -14.58 8.28
N VAL A 77 -8.36 -14.35 7.01
CA VAL A 77 -7.65 -13.14 6.56
C VAL A 77 -8.41 -12.45 5.44
N VAL A 78 -8.10 -11.18 5.24
CA VAL A 78 -8.57 -10.34 4.14
C VAL A 78 -7.45 -10.22 3.11
N ILE A 79 -7.71 -10.63 1.87
CA ILE A 79 -6.77 -10.54 0.76
C ILE A 79 -7.23 -9.43 -0.18
N ALA A 80 -6.40 -8.40 -0.33
CA ALA A 80 -6.61 -7.34 -1.31
C ALA A 80 -5.72 -7.58 -2.54
N THR A 81 -6.31 -7.45 -3.72
CA THR A 81 -5.56 -7.41 -4.98
C THR A 81 -6.05 -6.28 -5.87
N LYS A 82 -5.37 -6.07 -7.01
CA LYS A 82 -5.58 -4.88 -7.84
C LYS A 82 -5.57 -5.25 -9.32
N PHE A 83 -6.45 -4.59 -10.08
CA PHE A 83 -6.51 -4.65 -11.55
C PHE A 83 -6.14 -3.30 -12.16
N GLY A 84 -6.04 -3.27 -13.47
CA GLY A 84 -6.00 -2.04 -14.23
C GLY A 84 -4.69 -1.77 -14.96
N TRP A 85 -3.78 -2.75 -14.99
CA TRP A 85 -2.61 -2.70 -15.85
C TRP A 85 -2.81 -3.57 -17.09
N ASP A 86 -2.32 -3.08 -18.23
CA ASP A 86 -2.28 -3.87 -19.46
C ASP A 86 -1.08 -4.83 -19.42
N ILE A 87 -1.37 -6.11 -19.23
CA ILE A 87 -0.39 -7.18 -19.07
C ILE A 87 -0.62 -8.23 -20.15
N ASP A 88 0.40 -8.50 -20.97
CA ASP A 88 0.37 -9.65 -21.86
C ASP A 88 0.37 -10.95 -21.03
N PRO A 89 -0.70 -11.75 -21.06
CA PRO A 89 -0.82 -12.93 -20.20
C PRO A 89 0.11 -14.07 -20.62
N ALA A 90 0.52 -14.14 -21.89
CA ALA A 90 1.40 -15.19 -22.40
C ALA A 90 2.86 -14.91 -22.04
N GLU A 91 3.30 -13.65 -22.17
CA GLU A 91 4.65 -13.23 -21.86
C GLU A 91 4.81 -12.83 -20.38
N ARG A 92 3.72 -12.66 -19.65
CA ARG A 92 3.69 -12.10 -18.29
C ARG A 92 4.44 -10.77 -18.21
N LYS A 93 4.17 -9.89 -19.17
CA LYS A 93 4.89 -8.62 -19.31
C LYS A 93 3.92 -7.46 -19.39
N PRO A 94 4.09 -6.42 -18.55
CA PRO A 94 3.27 -5.23 -18.61
C PRO A 94 3.68 -4.39 -19.85
N SER A 95 2.68 -3.82 -20.53
CA SER A 95 2.89 -2.89 -21.66
C SER A 95 3.36 -1.49 -21.19
N GLY A 96 3.23 -1.20 -19.88
CA GLY A 96 3.44 0.12 -19.30
C GLY A 96 2.21 1.04 -19.40
N LYS A 97 1.07 0.51 -19.85
CA LYS A 97 -0.20 1.24 -19.94
C LYS A 97 -1.19 0.73 -18.90
N VAL A 98 -2.18 1.54 -18.59
CA VAL A 98 -3.35 1.14 -17.80
C VAL A 98 -4.50 0.74 -18.71
N THR A 99 -5.37 -0.14 -18.24
CA THR A 99 -6.63 -0.51 -18.90
C THR A 99 -7.67 -0.89 -17.85
N SER A 100 -8.77 -0.16 -17.82
CA SER A 100 -9.91 -0.42 -16.92
C SER A 100 -11.22 -0.53 -17.67
N ARG A 101 -11.17 -1.00 -18.92
CA ARG A 101 -12.40 -1.25 -19.69
C ARG A 101 -13.23 -2.35 -19.02
N PRO A 102 -14.56 -2.20 -18.96
CA PRO A 102 -15.47 -3.14 -18.30
C PRO A 102 -15.26 -4.61 -18.67
N GLU A 103 -15.06 -4.90 -19.97
CA GLU A 103 -14.81 -6.25 -20.44
C GLU A 103 -13.48 -6.82 -19.93
N VAL A 104 -12.42 -5.99 -19.84
CA VAL A 104 -11.11 -6.40 -19.32
C VAL A 104 -11.20 -6.67 -17.83
N ILE A 105 -11.88 -5.81 -17.06
CA ILE A 105 -12.06 -6.01 -15.61
C ILE A 105 -12.73 -7.38 -15.33
N LYS A 106 -13.76 -7.72 -16.11
CA LYS A 106 -14.49 -9.00 -15.98
C LYS A 106 -13.67 -10.22 -16.39
N GLU A 107 -12.70 -10.04 -17.29
CA GLU A 107 -11.79 -11.10 -17.70
C GLU A 107 -10.67 -11.33 -16.65
N VAL A 108 -9.99 -10.26 -16.21
CA VAL A 108 -8.81 -10.38 -15.36
C VAL A 108 -9.13 -10.81 -13.92
N VAL A 109 -10.35 -10.55 -13.43
CA VAL A 109 -10.80 -11.00 -12.10
C VAL A 109 -10.74 -12.52 -11.96
N GLU A 110 -11.10 -13.26 -13.02
CA GLU A 110 -11.05 -14.74 -13.00
C GLU A 110 -9.63 -15.25 -12.79
N GLY A 111 -8.66 -14.61 -13.44
CA GLY A 111 -7.25 -14.91 -13.23
C GLY A 111 -6.79 -14.66 -11.79
N SER A 112 -7.19 -13.55 -11.18
CA SER A 112 -6.87 -13.24 -9.78
C SER A 112 -7.50 -14.25 -8.81
N LEU A 113 -8.78 -14.60 -9.00
CA LEU A 113 -9.48 -15.65 -8.22
C LEU A 113 -8.73 -16.97 -8.28
N GLN A 114 -8.32 -17.40 -9.49
CA GLN A 114 -7.59 -18.64 -9.69
C GLN A 114 -6.21 -18.61 -9.02
N ARG A 115 -5.42 -17.53 -9.21
CA ARG A 115 -4.08 -17.42 -8.64
C ARG A 115 -4.07 -17.35 -7.12
N LEU A 116 -5.06 -16.67 -6.55
CA LEU A 116 -5.23 -16.55 -5.09
C LEU A 116 -5.92 -17.78 -4.48
N GLY A 117 -6.55 -18.64 -5.30
CA GLY A 117 -7.24 -19.84 -4.84
C GLY A 117 -8.47 -19.55 -3.98
N VAL A 118 -9.20 -18.49 -4.28
CA VAL A 118 -10.39 -18.01 -3.55
C VAL A 118 -11.61 -17.95 -4.48
N ASP A 119 -12.79 -18.11 -3.91
CA ASP A 119 -14.07 -18.04 -4.64
C ASP A 119 -14.54 -16.58 -4.81
N ALA A 120 -14.09 -15.67 -3.94
CA ALA A 120 -14.37 -14.24 -4.00
C ALA A 120 -13.17 -13.43 -3.48
N LEU A 121 -12.85 -12.30 -4.13
CA LEU A 121 -11.86 -11.34 -3.66
C LEU A 121 -12.45 -10.50 -2.53
N ASP A 122 -11.74 -10.38 -1.42
CA ASP A 122 -12.22 -9.59 -0.27
C ASP A 122 -12.22 -8.10 -0.58
N LEU A 123 -11.15 -7.60 -1.20
CA LEU A 123 -11.00 -6.20 -1.60
C LEU A 123 -10.29 -6.10 -2.95
N TYR A 124 -10.96 -5.50 -3.93
CA TYR A 124 -10.47 -5.39 -5.30
C TYR A 124 -10.28 -3.94 -5.68
N TYR A 125 -9.04 -3.52 -5.88
CA TYR A 125 -8.70 -2.14 -6.19
C TYR A 125 -8.55 -1.90 -7.69
N GLN A 126 -9.04 -0.76 -8.16
CA GLN A 126 -8.46 -0.16 -9.36
C GLN A 126 -7.07 0.39 -9.00
N HIS A 127 -6.00 -0.19 -9.59
CA HIS A 127 -4.61 0.09 -9.22
C HIS A 127 -4.18 1.50 -9.60
N ARG A 128 -4.62 1.96 -10.79
CA ARG A 128 -4.46 3.32 -11.29
C ARG A 128 -5.72 3.71 -12.05
N VAL A 129 -6.11 4.96 -11.95
CA VAL A 129 -7.25 5.47 -12.70
C VAL A 129 -6.89 5.50 -14.19
N ASP A 130 -7.73 4.88 -15.01
CA ASP A 130 -7.61 4.90 -16.46
C ASP A 130 -8.25 6.18 -16.99
N PRO A 131 -7.49 7.10 -17.59
CA PRO A 131 -8.03 8.35 -18.09
C PRO A 131 -8.96 8.20 -19.31
N ASP A 132 -8.88 7.06 -20.00
CA ASP A 132 -9.64 6.80 -21.22
C ASP A 132 -10.99 6.11 -20.94
N VAL A 133 -11.27 5.74 -19.67
CA VAL A 133 -12.51 5.07 -19.26
C VAL A 133 -13.21 5.89 -18.17
N PRO A 134 -14.48 6.29 -18.33
CA PRO A 134 -15.24 6.95 -17.28
C PRO A 134 -15.23 6.12 -16.00
N ILE A 135 -14.95 6.76 -14.87
CA ILE A 135 -14.84 6.03 -13.59
C ILE A 135 -16.16 5.37 -13.18
N GLU A 136 -17.28 5.92 -13.64
CA GLU A 136 -18.61 5.34 -13.43
C GLU A 136 -18.75 3.98 -14.14
N ASP A 137 -18.16 3.81 -15.32
CA ASP A 137 -18.18 2.56 -16.07
C ASP A 137 -17.29 1.51 -15.37
N VAL A 138 -16.14 1.93 -14.84
CA VAL A 138 -15.27 1.08 -14.01
C VAL A 138 -16.00 0.61 -12.75
N ALA A 139 -16.60 1.54 -12.01
CA ALA A 139 -17.35 1.22 -10.79
C ALA A 139 -18.57 0.35 -11.10
N GLY A 140 -19.24 0.59 -12.25
CA GLY A 140 -20.34 -0.23 -12.75
C GLY A 140 -19.91 -1.68 -13.03
N ALA A 141 -18.77 -1.87 -13.69
CA ALA A 141 -18.20 -3.19 -13.96
C ALA A 141 -17.87 -3.96 -12.66
N VAL A 142 -17.23 -3.27 -11.69
CA VAL A 142 -16.94 -3.90 -10.39
C VAL A 142 -18.23 -4.21 -9.63
N LYS A 143 -19.24 -3.34 -9.72
CA LYS A 143 -20.57 -3.59 -9.13
C LYS A 143 -21.18 -4.89 -9.65
N GLU A 144 -21.12 -5.16 -10.96
CA GLU A 144 -21.58 -6.43 -11.52
C GLU A 144 -20.81 -7.64 -10.94
N LEU A 145 -19.51 -7.50 -10.65
CA LEU A 145 -18.71 -8.55 -9.99
C LEU A 145 -19.11 -8.75 -8.53
N VAL A 146 -19.49 -7.66 -7.83
CA VAL A 146 -20.04 -7.73 -6.46
C VAL A 146 -21.41 -8.44 -6.48
N ASP A 147 -22.28 -8.03 -7.38
CA ASP A 147 -23.61 -8.66 -7.54
C ASP A 147 -23.50 -10.16 -7.92
N ALA A 148 -22.44 -10.53 -8.64
CA ALA A 148 -22.13 -11.93 -8.98
C ALA A 148 -21.42 -12.72 -7.85
N GLY A 149 -21.08 -12.06 -6.73
CA GLY A 149 -20.39 -12.68 -5.59
C GLY A 149 -18.90 -12.96 -5.80
N LYS A 150 -18.28 -12.41 -6.84
CA LYS A 150 -16.85 -12.57 -7.14
C LYS A 150 -15.94 -11.59 -6.41
N VAL A 151 -16.48 -10.46 -6.01
CA VAL A 151 -15.81 -9.39 -5.26
C VAL A 151 -16.68 -9.00 -4.09
N LYS A 152 -16.11 -8.83 -2.90
CA LYS A 152 -16.85 -8.40 -1.70
C LYS A 152 -16.84 -6.87 -1.57
N HIS A 153 -15.68 -6.24 -1.77
CA HIS A 153 -15.50 -4.80 -1.60
C HIS A 153 -14.67 -4.20 -2.74
N PHE A 154 -15.04 -2.98 -3.13
CA PHE A 154 -14.31 -2.18 -4.12
C PHE A 154 -13.39 -1.17 -3.43
N GLY A 155 -12.21 -0.96 -4.01
CA GLY A 155 -11.25 0.05 -3.61
C GLY A 155 -10.66 0.80 -4.80
N MET A 156 -10.00 1.92 -4.51
CA MET A 156 -9.27 2.70 -5.52
C MET A 156 -7.87 3.03 -5.02
N SER A 157 -6.91 3.18 -5.94
CA SER A 157 -5.54 3.57 -5.60
C SER A 157 -5.11 4.79 -6.38
N GLU A 158 -4.45 5.75 -5.69
CA GLU A 158 -3.91 6.98 -6.27
C GLU A 158 -4.95 7.80 -7.04
N ALA A 159 -6.19 7.84 -6.55
CA ALA A 159 -7.31 8.54 -7.16
C ALA A 159 -7.54 9.91 -6.50
N ALA A 160 -7.86 10.92 -7.32
CA ALA A 160 -8.23 12.25 -6.86
C ALA A 160 -9.60 12.25 -6.15
N ALA A 161 -9.79 13.19 -5.24
CA ALA A 161 -11.00 13.37 -4.46
C ALA A 161 -12.29 13.38 -5.31
N GLY A 162 -12.28 14.10 -6.43
CA GLY A 162 -13.41 14.15 -7.36
C GLY A 162 -13.72 12.81 -8.01
N THR A 163 -12.69 12.04 -8.37
CA THR A 163 -12.84 10.70 -8.96
C THR A 163 -13.39 9.71 -7.93
N ILE A 164 -12.91 9.78 -6.69
CA ILE A 164 -13.41 8.95 -5.58
C ILE A 164 -14.91 9.20 -5.36
N ARG A 165 -15.37 10.46 -5.30
CA ARG A 165 -16.80 10.78 -5.13
C ARG A 165 -17.68 10.23 -6.25
N ARG A 166 -17.22 10.34 -7.50
CA ARG A 166 -17.97 9.85 -8.67
C ARG A 166 -18.08 8.32 -8.65
N ALA A 167 -16.99 7.62 -8.36
CA ALA A 167 -16.99 6.16 -8.26
C ALA A 167 -17.86 5.68 -7.08
N HIS A 168 -17.74 6.31 -5.91
CA HIS A 168 -18.49 5.97 -4.70
C HIS A 168 -20.02 6.14 -4.89
N ALA A 169 -20.44 7.08 -5.72
CA ALA A 169 -21.86 7.28 -6.04
C ALA A 169 -22.46 6.11 -6.85
N VAL A 170 -21.64 5.34 -7.58
CA VAL A 170 -22.07 4.15 -8.34
C VAL A 170 -21.97 2.88 -7.50
N LEU A 171 -20.83 2.70 -6.82
CA LEU A 171 -20.55 1.58 -5.93
C LEU A 171 -19.78 2.10 -4.70
N PRO A 172 -20.28 1.90 -3.48
CA PRO A 172 -19.57 2.30 -2.27
C PRO A 172 -18.13 1.76 -2.26
N ILE A 173 -17.17 2.67 -2.08
CA ILE A 173 -15.74 2.33 -1.95
C ILE A 173 -15.46 2.00 -0.50
N ALA A 174 -14.86 0.84 -0.23
CA ALA A 174 -14.46 0.43 1.11
C ALA A 174 -13.13 1.04 1.53
N ALA A 175 -12.17 1.16 0.60
CA ALA A 175 -10.85 1.69 0.91
C ALA A 175 -10.23 2.45 -0.26
N VAL A 176 -9.48 3.51 0.06
CA VAL A 176 -8.55 4.19 -0.86
C VAL A 176 -7.13 3.87 -0.43
N GLN A 177 -6.29 3.48 -1.38
CA GLN A 177 -4.89 3.17 -1.15
C GLN A 177 -4.01 4.22 -1.85
N SER A 178 -3.22 4.98 -1.08
CA SER A 178 -2.28 5.97 -1.63
C SER A 178 -0.98 6.01 -0.83
N GLU A 179 0.10 6.52 -1.44
CA GLU A 179 1.33 6.76 -0.69
C GLU A 179 1.05 7.78 0.42
N TYR A 180 1.38 7.42 1.66
CA TYR A 180 1.25 8.30 2.80
C TYR A 180 2.27 7.96 3.89
N SER A 181 3.01 8.98 4.32
CA SER A 181 4.02 8.89 5.36
C SER A 181 4.43 10.30 5.80
N LEU A 182 5.26 10.43 6.82
CA LEU A 182 5.90 11.72 7.17
C LEU A 182 6.77 12.31 6.04
N TRP A 183 7.11 11.51 5.04
CA TRP A 183 7.88 11.94 3.88
C TRP A 183 7.01 12.26 2.64
N TRP A 184 5.70 11.95 2.69
CA TRP A 184 4.73 12.26 1.63
C TRP A 184 3.35 12.46 2.24
N ARG A 185 2.88 13.71 2.29
CA ARG A 185 1.66 14.11 3.02
C ARG A 185 0.53 14.62 2.12
N ARG A 186 0.69 14.56 0.81
CA ARG A 186 -0.33 15.04 -0.14
C ARG A 186 -1.75 14.52 0.09
N PRO A 187 -1.99 13.27 0.57
CA PRO A 187 -3.35 12.83 0.88
C PRO A 187 -4.11 13.71 1.88
N GLU A 188 -3.41 14.47 2.71
CA GLU A 188 -4.01 15.40 3.69
C GLU A 188 -4.68 16.63 3.04
N GLU A 189 -4.33 16.95 1.77
CA GLU A 189 -4.88 18.13 1.09
C GLU A 189 -6.36 17.94 0.74
N GLU A 190 -6.78 16.75 0.29
CA GLU A 190 -8.17 16.49 -0.14
C GLU A 190 -8.63 15.06 0.10
N VAL A 191 -7.73 14.06 -0.05
CA VAL A 191 -8.11 12.63 -0.11
C VAL A 191 -8.59 12.13 1.25
N LEU A 192 -7.92 12.50 2.33
CA LEU A 192 -8.31 12.08 3.68
C LEU A 192 -9.67 12.70 4.07
N ASP A 193 -9.93 13.96 3.69
CA ASP A 193 -11.21 14.61 3.95
C ASP A 193 -12.36 13.89 3.23
N VAL A 194 -12.14 13.48 1.98
CA VAL A 194 -13.13 12.69 1.22
C VAL A 194 -13.34 11.31 1.83
N CYS A 195 -12.28 10.66 2.29
CA CYS A 195 -12.41 9.38 2.99
C CYS A 195 -13.24 9.52 4.27
N GLU A 196 -13.03 10.58 5.06
CA GLU A 196 -13.81 10.86 6.26
C GLU A 196 -15.28 11.19 5.93
N GLU A 197 -15.52 12.05 4.93
CA GLU A 197 -16.85 12.43 4.45
C GLU A 197 -17.69 11.23 4.02
N LEU A 198 -17.09 10.30 3.28
CA LEU A 198 -17.79 9.16 2.69
C LEU A 198 -17.69 7.87 3.52
N GLY A 199 -17.01 7.91 4.66
CA GLY A 199 -16.81 6.74 5.51
C GLY A 199 -15.95 5.67 4.84
N ILE A 200 -14.90 6.05 4.12
CA ILE A 200 -13.97 5.18 3.39
C ILE A 200 -12.72 4.95 4.24
N GLY A 201 -12.22 3.70 4.30
CA GLY A 201 -10.93 3.39 4.92
C GLY A 201 -9.77 3.88 4.07
N PHE A 202 -8.62 4.15 4.71
CA PHE A 202 -7.43 4.58 3.98
C PHE A 202 -6.24 3.65 4.26
N VAL A 203 -5.56 3.23 3.19
CA VAL A 203 -4.47 2.26 3.24
C VAL A 203 -3.18 2.90 2.74
N PRO A 204 -2.32 3.40 3.65
CA PRO A 204 -1.02 3.92 3.29
C PRO A 204 -0.11 2.83 2.71
N PHE A 205 0.30 2.95 1.45
CA PHE A 205 1.41 2.17 0.94
C PHE A 205 2.73 2.96 1.07
N SER A 206 3.87 2.26 1.04
CA SER A 206 5.20 2.83 1.32
C SER A 206 5.25 3.67 2.62
N PRO A 207 4.62 3.22 3.72
CA PRO A 207 4.48 4.00 4.95
C PRO A 207 5.82 4.32 5.62
N LEU A 208 6.87 3.58 5.25
CA LEU A 208 8.25 3.78 5.71
C LEU A 208 9.13 4.48 4.65
N GLY A 209 8.53 5.16 3.66
CA GLY A 209 9.27 5.85 2.60
C GLY A 209 10.21 4.92 1.84
N LYS A 210 9.75 3.71 1.49
CA LYS A 210 10.56 2.66 0.82
C LYS A 210 11.85 2.32 1.59
N GLY A 211 11.82 2.44 2.93
CA GLY A 211 12.91 2.14 3.84
C GLY A 211 13.69 3.37 4.34
N PHE A 212 13.52 4.55 3.74
CA PHE A 212 14.25 5.74 4.16
C PHE A 212 13.95 6.17 5.61
N LEU A 213 12.68 6.13 6.01
CA LEU A 213 12.24 6.52 7.35
C LEU A 213 12.68 5.56 8.47
N THR A 214 13.29 4.43 8.13
CA THR A 214 13.87 3.51 9.13
C THR A 214 15.25 3.97 9.62
N GLY A 215 15.88 4.95 8.95
CA GLY A 215 17.24 5.40 9.24
C GLY A 215 18.35 4.44 8.77
N THR A 216 18.01 3.34 8.07
CA THR A 216 19.01 2.38 7.53
C THR A 216 19.52 2.77 6.16
N ILE A 217 18.91 3.75 5.51
CA ILE A 217 19.26 4.31 4.20
C ILE A 217 19.72 5.75 4.38
N ASN A 218 20.82 6.12 3.75
CA ASN A 218 21.38 7.46 3.80
C ASN A 218 22.07 7.82 2.47
N ALA A 219 22.66 9.01 2.38
CA ALA A 219 23.30 9.53 1.18
C ALA A 219 24.46 8.65 0.62
N SER A 220 25.03 7.74 1.43
CA SER A 220 26.05 6.79 0.97
C SER A 220 25.46 5.48 0.43
N THR A 221 24.15 5.26 0.56
CA THR A 221 23.48 4.05 0.08
C THR A 221 23.34 4.10 -1.43
N SER A 222 23.77 3.05 -2.12
CA SER A 222 23.59 2.88 -3.55
C SER A 222 22.50 1.86 -3.85
N PHE A 223 21.76 2.07 -4.93
CA PHE A 223 20.68 1.19 -5.39
C PHE A 223 21.06 0.62 -6.76
N GLU A 224 20.89 -0.69 -6.92
CA GLU A 224 21.25 -1.39 -8.16
C GLU A 224 20.32 -0.98 -9.30
N SER A 225 20.90 -0.43 -10.36
CA SER A 225 20.16 -0.01 -11.55
C SER A 225 19.48 -1.21 -12.23
N GLY A 226 18.20 -1.09 -12.54
CA GLY A 226 17.41 -2.12 -13.20
C GLY A 226 16.77 -3.16 -12.27
N ASN A 227 17.28 -3.34 -11.05
CA ASN A 227 16.75 -4.31 -10.09
C ASN A 227 16.07 -3.66 -8.88
N ASP A 228 16.44 -2.42 -8.55
CA ASP A 228 15.86 -1.69 -7.43
C ASP A 228 15.14 -0.42 -7.93
N ILE A 229 13.84 -0.34 -7.71
CA ILE A 229 13.00 0.78 -8.16
C ILE A 229 13.48 2.13 -7.62
N ARG A 230 14.16 2.16 -6.45
CA ARG A 230 14.65 3.39 -5.84
C ARG A 230 15.73 4.07 -6.67
N SER A 231 16.46 3.29 -7.50
CA SER A 231 17.49 3.84 -8.40
C SER A 231 16.96 4.84 -9.42
N THR A 232 15.64 4.85 -9.67
CA THR A 232 14.99 5.74 -10.66
C THR A 232 14.12 6.83 -10.01
N ILE A 233 14.03 6.85 -8.68
CA ILE A 233 13.17 7.77 -7.94
C ILE A 233 13.99 8.99 -7.50
N PRO A 234 13.60 10.23 -7.86
CA PRO A 234 14.40 11.44 -7.61
C PRO A 234 14.75 11.68 -6.13
N ARG A 235 13.86 11.33 -5.19
CA ARG A 235 14.14 11.52 -3.75
C ARG A 235 15.21 10.57 -3.18
N PHE A 236 15.66 9.59 -3.96
CA PHE A 236 16.75 8.66 -3.58
C PHE A 236 18.09 9.00 -4.21
N THR A 237 18.24 10.17 -4.83
CA THR A 237 19.58 10.67 -5.15
C THR A 237 20.35 10.97 -3.86
N PRO A 238 21.69 10.83 -3.84
CA PRO A 238 22.49 11.12 -2.65
C PRO A 238 22.22 12.51 -2.08
N GLU A 239 22.09 13.52 -2.94
CA GLU A 239 21.79 14.90 -2.57
C GLU A 239 20.42 15.04 -1.91
N ALA A 240 19.37 14.50 -2.53
CA ALA A 240 18.03 14.53 -1.97
C ALA A 240 17.96 13.77 -0.63
N MET A 241 18.59 12.59 -0.50
CA MET A 241 18.65 11.85 0.76
C MET A 241 19.37 12.64 1.86
N GLN A 242 20.46 13.36 1.52
CA GLN A 242 21.17 14.21 2.47
C GLN A 242 20.26 15.35 2.98
N ASN A 243 19.57 16.03 2.08
CA ASN A 243 18.68 17.14 2.42
C ASN A 243 17.45 16.68 3.21
N ASN A 244 16.96 15.47 2.93
CA ASN A 244 15.83 14.86 3.63
C ASN A 244 16.20 14.19 4.97
N GLN A 245 17.48 14.14 5.36
CA GLN A 245 17.94 13.48 6.59
C GLN A 245 17.24 14.01 7.84
N ALA A 246 16.85 15.29 7.85
CA ALA A 246 16.15 15.90 8.97
C ALA A 246 14.84 15.20 9.36
N VAL A 247 14.15 14.56 8.41
CA VAL A 247 12.93 13.75 8.72
C VAL A 247 13.31 12.51 9.52
N VAL A 248 14.42 11.86 9.16
CA VAL A 248 14.92 10.66 9.86
C VAL A 248 15.42 11.03 11.25
N ASP A 249 16.15 12.16 11.37
CA ASP A 249 16.67 12.63 12.66
C ASP A 249 15.54 12.98 13.63
N LEU A 250 14.46 13.59 13.15
CA LEU A 250 13.25 13.82 13.93
C LEU A 250 12.67 12.51 14.49
N LEU A 251 12.49 11.52 13.63
CA LEU A 251 11.98 10.21 14.05
C LEU A 251 12.92 9.51 15.04
N ALA A 252 14.23 9.58 14.81
CA ALA A 252 15.24 8.97 15.68
C ALA A 252 15.23 9.60 17.08
N GLY A 253 15.10 10.92 17.19
CA GLY A 253 15.02 11.59 18.49
C GLY A 253 13.80 11.20 19.31
N ILE A 254 12.64 10.97 18.67
CA ILE A 254 11.45 10.48 19.38
C ILE A 254 11.59 9.01 19.72
N ALA A 255 12.13 8.21 18.80
CA ALA A 255 12.35 6.78 18.98
C ALA A 255 13.24 6.49 20.19
N GLU A 256 14.32 7.25 20.37
CA GLU A 256 15.21 7.14 21.53
C GLU A 256 14.45 7.35 22.85
N ARG A 257 13.62 8.39 22.94
CA ARG A 257 12.81 8.67 24.14
C ARG A 257 11.76 7.60 24.45
N LYS A 258 11.26 6.95 23.39
CA LYS A 258 10.23 5.89 23.49
C LYS A 258 10.78 4.48 23.65
N GLY A 259 12.09 4.27 23.50
CA GLY A 259 12.67 2.94 23.42
C GLY A 259 12.17 2.15 22.19
N ALA A 260 11.90 2.86 21.09
CA ALA A 260 11.39 2.33 19.85
C ALA A 260 12.39 2.56 18.69
N THR A 261 12.07 2.12 17.48
CA THR A 261 12.84 2.43 16.28
C THR A 261 12.19 3.58 15.48
N PRO A 262 12.95 4.31 14.64
CA PRO A 262 12.37 5.34 13.76
C PRO A 262 11.22 4.82 12.89
N GLY A 263 11.34 3.59 12.37
CA GLY A 263 10.29 2.94 11.60
C GLY A 263 9.01 2.70 12.41
N GLN A 264 9.14 2.34 13.68
CA GLN A 264 8.01 2.17 14.59
C GLN A 264 7.32 3.51 14.88
N ILE A 265 8.07 4.60 15.06
CA ILE A 265 7.50 5.94 15.24
C ILE A 265 6.76 6.38 13.97
N ALA A 266 7.34 6.13 12.78
CA ALA A 266 6.69 6.47 11.51
C ALA A 266 5.34 5.75 11.32
N LEU A 267 5.27 4.46 11.67
CA LEU A 267 4.02 3.68 11.62
C LEU A 267 3.03 4.11 12.72
N ALA A 268 3.50 4.34 13.95
CA ALA A 268 2.66 4.82 15.05
C ALA A 268 2.05 6.19 14.75
N TRP A 269 2.81 7.08 14.09
CA TRP A 269 2.31 8.36 13.64
C TRP A 269 1.14 8.19 12.66
N LEU A 270 1.26 7.31 11.65
CA LEU A 270 0.17 6.99 10.72
C LEU A 270 -1.07 6.45 11.44
N LEU A 271 -0.87 5.54 12.38
CA LEU A 271 -1.95 4.95 13.15
C LEU A 271 -2.69 5.98 14.04
N ALA A 272 -1.98 7.02 14.47
CA ALA A 272 -2.53 8.10 15.29
C ALA A 272 -3.33 9.13 14.48
N GLN A 273 -3.19 9.20 13.14
CA GLN A 273 -3.88 10.21 12.33
C GLN A 273 -5.39 10.00 12.34
N LYS A 274 -5.86 8.78 12.05
CA LYS A 274 -7.30 8.46 12.02
C LYS A 274 -7.51 6.97 12.33
N PRO A 275 -8.63 6.58 12.98
CA PRO A 275 -8.90 5.18 13.36
C PRO A 275 -9.19 4.26 12.17
N TRP A 276 -9.44 4.81 10.99
CA TRP A 276 -9.71 4.08 9.75
C TRP A 276 -8.50 4.01 8.81
N ILE A 277 -7.29 4.37 9.29
CA ILE A 277 -6.03 4.26 8.55
C ILE A 277 -5.35 2.93 8.91
N VAL A 278 -5.01 2.14 7.89
CA VAL A 278 -4.35 0.83 8.02
C VAL A 278 -3.13 0.79 7.12
N PRO A 279 -1.92 1.09 7.61
CA PRO A 279 -0.70 1.03 6.81
C PRO A 279 -0.32 -0.41 6.46
N ILE A 280 0.30 -0.57 5.27
CA ILE A 280 0.75 -1.86 4.74
C ILE A 280 2.26 -1.87 4.48
N PRO A 281 3.11 -1.80 5.53
CA PRO A 281 4.55 -1.91 5.34
C PRO A 281 4.90 -3.27 4.72
N GLY A 282 5.74 -3.24 3.67
CA GLY A 282 6.28 -4.43 3.04
C GLY A 282 7.66 -4.79 3.59
N THR A 283 7.94 -6.09 3.74
CA THR A 283 9.25 -6.59 4.11
C THR A 283 9.50 -8.00 3.60
N ARG A 284 10.79 -8.38 3.51
CA ARG A 284 11.27 -9.74 3.19
C ARG A 284 12.02 -10.38 4.35
N LYS A 285 12.01 -9.75 5.53
CA LYS A 285 12.81 -10.17 6.70
C LYS A 285 11.92 -10.29 7.94
N LEU A 286 12.01 -11.42 8.64
CA LEU A 286 11.22 -11.70 9.83
C LEU A 286 11.38 -10.62 10.92
N HIS A 287 12.61 -10.24 11.25
CA HIS A 287 12.86 -9.23 12.28
C HIS A 287 12.22 -7.86 11.93
N ARG A 288 12.13 -7.52 10.61
CA ARG A 288 11.45 -6.31 10.16
C ARG A 288 9.93 -6.44 10.22
N LEU A 289 9.40 -7.63 9.95
CA LEU A 289 7.97 -7.90 10.17
C LEU A 289 7.62 -7.67 11.64
N GLU A 290 8.37 -8.28 12.56
CA GLU A 290 8.15 -8.14 14.00
C GLU A 290 8.32 -6.70 14.47
N GLU A 291 9.33 -5.98 13.99
CA GLU A 291 9.53 -4.55 14.23
C GLU A 291 8.33 -3.70 13.77
N ASN A 292 7.84 -3.93 12.54
CA ASN A 292 6.69 -3.21 11.99
C ASN A 292 5.42 -3.48 12.81
N LEU A 293 5.15 -4.73 13.18
CA LEU A 293 3.96 -5.10 13.93
C LEU A 293 3.97 -4.53 15.36
N ALA A 294 5.15 -4.44 15.95
CA ALA A 294 5.32 -3.86 17.29
C ALA A 294 4.99 -2.35 17.32
N ALA A 295 5.00 -1.67 16.17
CA ALA A 295 4.59 -0.26 16.08
C ALA A 295 3.13 -0.02 16.54
N ALA A 296 2.26 -1.02 16.43
CA ALA A 296 0.87 -0.93 16.90
C ALA A 296 0.74 -0.78 18.42
N ALA A 297 1.79 -1.06 19.19
CA ALA A 297 1.84 -0.86 20.63
C ALA A 297 2.56 0.44 21.04
N VAL A 298 3.07 1.20 20.11
CA VAL A 298 3.74 2.48 20.38
C VAL A 298 2.69 3.59 20.43
N GLU A 299 2.41 4.07 21.62
CA GLU A 299 1.49 5.19 21.83
C GLU A 299 2.26 6.52 21.72
N LEU A 300 1.77 7.42 20.88
CA LEU A 300 2.24 8.81 20.81
C LEU A 300 1.24 9.71 21.54
N SER A 301 1.72 10.43 22.54
CA SER A 301 0.91 11.40 23.25
C SER A 301 0.56 12.61 22.33
N PRO A 302 -0.51 13.38 22.64
CA PRO A 302 -0.83 14.60 21.89
C PRO A 302 0.36 15.57 21.79
N ALA A 303 1.15 15.73 22.85
CA ALA A 303 2.31 16.59 22.85
C ALA A 303 3.44 16.09 21.90
N GLU A 304 3.61 14.79 21.78
CA GLU A 304 4.58 14.20 20.83
C GLU A 304 4.09 14.30 19.39
N LEU A 305 2.79 14.16 19.16
CA LEU A 305 2.19 14.41 17.84
C LEU A 305 2.36 15.88 17.43
N ASP A 306 2.07 16.82 18.33
CA ASP A 306 2.30 18.27 18.09
C ASP A 306 3.77 18.57 17.83
N GLU A 307 4.72 17.92 18.54
CA GLU A 307 6.15 18.05 18.30
C GLU A 307 6.53 17.56 16.88
N ILE A 308 6.00 16.40 16.46
CA ILE A 308 6.23 15.85 15.13
C ILE A 308 5.70 16.81 14.07
N GLU A 309 4.47 17.29 14.21
CA GLU A 309 3.85 18.21 13.26
C GLU A 309 4.63 19.54 13.16
N ALA A 310 4.97 20.14 14.29
CA ALA A 310 5.71 21.40 14.32
C ALA A 310 7.15 21.29 13.74
N ALA A 311 7.78 20.13 13.88
CA ALA A 311 9.09 19.86 13.31
C ALA A 311 9.00 19.52 11.82
N ALA A 312 8.07 18.64 11.43
CA ALA A 312 7.85 18.25 10.03
C ALA A 312 7.48 19.47 9.15
N ALA A 313 6.67 20.40 9.67
CA ALA A 313 6.30 21.63 8.96
C ALA A 313 7.49 22.53 8.58
N LYS A 314 8.64 22.36 9.23
CA LYS A 314 9.88 23.12 8.93
C LYS A 314 10.79 22.41 7.94
N ILE A 315 10.48 21.17 7.59
CA ILE A 315 11.29 20.34 6.69
C ILE A 315 10.69 20.41 5.29
N THR A 316 11.45 20.92 4.35
CA THR A 316 11.09 20.85 2.92
C THR A 316 11.64 19.56 2.36
N VAL A 317 10.73 18.67 1.94
CA VAL A 317 11.13 17.40 1.30
C VAL A 317 11.58 17.65 -0.12
N GLU A 318 12.80 17.20 -0.46
CA GLU A 318 13.37 17.31 -1.80
C GLU A 318 13.21 16.01 -2.61
N GLY A 319 13.00 16.18 -3.92
CA GLY A 319 12.85 15.07 -4.87
C GLY A 319 11.42 14.53 -4.96
N GLY A 320 11.00 14.23 -6.19
CA GLY A 320 9.70 13.60 -6.47
C GLY A 320 9.64 12.17 -5.96
N ARG A 321 8.45 11.72 -5.57
CA ARG A 321 8.20 10.33 -5.14
C ARG A 321 8.24 9.33 -6.29
N TYR A 322 8.05 9.80 -7.50
CA TYR A 322 8.17 9.07 -8.75
C TYR A 322 9.00 9.89 -9.74
N ASN A 323 9.49 9.24 -10.80
CA ASN A 323 9.91 9.94 -12.00
C ASN A 323 8.67 10.46 -12.76
N GLU A 324 8.87 11.28 -13.82
CA GLU A 324 7.77 11.87 -14.58
C GLU A 324 6.77 10.85 -15.14
N ALA A 325 7.27 9.68 -15.59
CA ALA A 325 6.41 8.65 -16.14
C ALA A 325 5.51 8.03 -15.05
N GLY A 326 6.06 7.76 -13.88
CA GLY A 326 5.30 7.24 -12.74
C GLY A 326 4.29 8.26 -12.19
N GLU A 327 4.64 9.55 -12.17
CA GLU A 327 3.73 10.60 -11.70
C GLU A 327 2.54 10.78 -12.64
N ARG A 328 2.73 10.64 -13.96
CA ARG A 328 1.62 10.67 -14.93
C ARG A 328 0.61 9.52 -14.78
N MET A 329 0.99 8.46 -14.07
CA MET A 329 0.12 7.31 -13.81
C MET A 329 -0.71 7.49 -12.54
N THR A 330 -0.56 8.60 -11.85
CA THR A 330 -1.40 8.98 -10.72
C THR A 330 -2.51 9.93 -11.18
N ASN A 331 -3.63 9.92 -10.49
CA ASN A 331 -4.77 10.82 -10.75
C ASN A 331 -4.79 11.99 -9.74
N LEU A 332 -3.67 12.21 -9.04
CA LEU A 332 -3.52 13.21 -7.98
C LEU A 332 -2.97 14.54 -8.49
#